data_20d123e48455e7cce2f12d086679f397
#
_entry.id   20d123e48455e7cce2f12d086679f397
#
_cell.length_a   1.000
_cell.length_b   1.000
_cell.length_c   1.000
_cell.angle_alpha   90.00
_cell.angle_beta   90.00
_cell.angle_gamma   90.00
#
_symmetry.space_group_name_H-M   'P 1'
#
loop_
_entity.id
_entity.type
_entity.pdbx_description
1 polymer ?
#
loop_
_entity_poly.entity_id
_entity_poly.type
_entity_poly.pdbx_seq_one_letter_code
_entity_poly.pdbx_strand_id
1 'polypeptide(L)'
;MNAKFQTRRDFIKTTAIAAASVPLVGAWLPNVRAAGPDKKLGVALVGLGSLSTRQIAPALQKTKYCRLAGIVTGTPAKAEKWKAQYSIPDRSIYNYDTMEKMADNPDIDFVYVVTPNALHAEHTIKAANAGKHVLCEKPMEVSSEKCRQMIGACKKAGRQLAIAYRCRFEPHNLECIRLAREKVFGDLRIIEACFDIHLDQLPSAWRFHEALSGGGCLMDVGIYALQVTRFITGEEPVLVSAMETKTDPGKFKEVDESIIWQEKFPSGVIAYCSASYNARLFGRYTAIADKGWFELNPGFYYDGNRGRRSDGKEIRFPEVDPLGEYYQFAAEMDDFAQCIMNHQPTRVPGEEGLRDVKIMMAIYESVRTGKTVNLT
;
A
#
# COMPACT_ATOMS: atom_id res chain seq x y z
N MET A 1 -39.30 -8.13 -40.78
CA MET A 1 -39.19 -6.77 -40.21
C MET A 1 -37.68 -6.53 -39.97
N ASN A 2 -37.10 -5.66 -40.81
CA ASN A 2 -35.66 -5.39 -40.79
C ASN A 2 -35.33 -4.29 -39.79
N ALA A 3 -34.57 -4.64 -38.75
CA ALA A 3 -33.99 -3.68 -37.82
C ALA A 3 -32.72 -3.10 -38.48
N LYS A 4 -32.72 -1.80 -38.84
CA LYS A 4 -31.54 -1.08 -39.32
C LYS A 4 -30.61 -0.75 -38.17
N PHE A 5 -29.36 -1.19 -38.27
CA PHE A 5 -28.27 -0.77 -37.38
C PHE A 5 -27.94 0.70 -37.64
N GLN A 6 -28.02 1.54 -36.60
CA GLN A 6 -27.56 2.93 -36.64
C GLN A 6 -26.02 2.97 -36.56
N THR A 7 -25.40 3.73 -37.47
CA THR A 7 -23.95 3.88 -37.53
C THR A 7 -23.46 5.00 -36.59
N ARG A 8 -22.18 4.94 -36.19
CA ARG A 8 -21.51 5.95 -35.32
C ARG A 8 -21.66 7.40 -35.83
N ARG A 9 -22.01 7.62 -37.08
CA ARG A 9 -22.20 8.94 -37.69
C ARG A 9 -23.54 9.58 -37.35
N ASP A 10 -24.54 8.80 -36.98
CA ASP A 10 -25.88 9.32 -36.67
C ASP A 10 -25.99 9.80 -35.22
N PHE A 11 -25.11 9.34 -34.34
CA PHE A 11 -25.02 9.76 -32.92
C PHE A 11 -24.45 11.18 -32.75
N ILE A 12 -23.64 11.67 -33.70
CA ILE A 12 -22.94 12.96 -33.59
C ILE A 12 -23.85 14.13 -34.08
N LYS A 13 -24.94 13.87 -34.78
CA LYS A 13 -25.82 14.91 -35.36
C LYS A 13 -26.96 15.36 -34.44
N THR A 14 -27.21 14.71 -33.31
CA THR A 14 -28.36 15.00 -32.45
C THR A 14 -28.02 15.77 -31.16
N THR A 15 -26.77 16.24 -30.99
CA THR A 15 -26.34 16.98 -29.78
C THR A 15 -25.94 18.44 -30.04
N ALA A 16 -26.43 19.02 -31.11
CA ALA A 16 -26.25 20.45 -31.36
C ALA A 16 -27.64 21.09 -31.49
N ILE A 17 -28.23 21.59 -30.42
CA ILE A 17 -29.14 22.74 -30.26
C ILE A 17 -29.75 22.68 -28.85
N ALA A 18 -29.15 23.39 -27.90
CA ALA A 18 -29.79 24.07 -26.77
C ALA A 18 -28.73 24.91 -26.03
N ALA A 19 -28.28 25.99 -26.62
CA ALA A 19 -27.61 27.06 -25.90
C ALA A 19 -28.67 28.07 -25.47
N ALA A 20 -29.12 27.99 -24.22
CA ALA A 20 -29.93 29.02 -23.59
C ALA A 20 -29.17 29.61 -22.43
N SER A 21 -28.85 30.87 -22.54
CA SER A 21 -28.31 31.86 -21.62
C SER A 21 -28.54 31.59 -20.12
N VAL A 22 -27.44 31.41 -19.37
CA VAL A 22 -27.37 31.56 -17.91
C VAL A 22 -26.36 32.69 -17.61
N PRO A 23 -26.68 33.67 -16.73
CA PRO A 23 -25.80 34.80 -16.46
C PRO A 23 -24.53 34.33 -15.71
N LEU A 24 -23.38 34.85 -16.17
CA LEU A 24 -22.08 34.70 -15.50
C LEU A 24 -22.13 35.39 -14.13
N VAL A 25 -22.27 34.62 -13.08
CA VAL A 25 -21.79 34.96 -11.74
C VAL A 25 -20.32 34.60 -11.68
N GLY A 26 -19.46 35.59 -11.56
CA GLY A 26 -18.01 35.41 -11.50
C GLY A 26 -17.60 34.54 -10.32
N ALA A 27 -17.39 33.26 -10.55
CA ALA A 27 -16.69 32.38 -9.64
C ALA A 27 -15.20 32.53 -9.93
N TRP A 28 -14.46 33.00 -8.95
CA TRP A 28 -13.01 32.91 -8.91
C TRP A 28 -12.62 31.42 -8.95
N LEU A 29 -12.31 30.90 -10.13
CA LEU A 29 -11.62 29.64 -10.27
C LEU A 29 -10.15 29.90 -9.92
N PRO A 30 -9.58 29.21 -8.92
CA PRO A 30 -8.14 29.26 -8.73
C PRO A 30 -7.48 28.78 -10.01
N ASN A 31 -6.48 29.54 -10.50
CA ASN A 31 -5.65 29.17 -11.63
C ASN A 31 -5.01 27.79 -11.38
N VAL A 32 -5.66 26.72 -11.81
CA VAL A 32 -5.06 25.41 -11.90
C VAL A 32 -4.10 25.47 -13.10
N ARG A 33 -2.86 25.83 -12.84
CA ARG A 33 -1.78 25.63 -13.80
C ARG A 33 -1.70 24.11 -14.04
N ALA A 34 -2.14 23.66 -15.20
CA ALA A 34 -1.81 22.32 -15.65
C ALA A 34 -0.29 22.17 -15.58
N ALA A 35 0.18 21.22 -14.79
CA ALA A 35 1.61 20.94 -14.68
C ALA A 35 2.10 20.56 -16.08
N GLY A 36 3.12 21.26 -16.59
CA GLY A 36 3.76 20.89 -17.84
C GLY A 36 4.34 19.46 -17.77
N PRO A 37 4.56 18.77 -18.88
CA PRO A 37 4.93 17.36 -18.95
C PRO A 37 6.24 16.97 -18.23
N ASP A 38 7.01 17.94 -17.71
CA ASP A 38 8.32 17.71 -17.08
C ASP A 38 8.36 17.98 -15.55
N LYS A 39 7.25 18.35 -14.91
CA LYS A 39 7.28 18.68 -13.48
C LYS A 39 7.16 17.44 -12.61
N LYS A 40 8.27 17.02 -11.97
CA LYS A 40 8.25 16.01 -10.91
C LYS A 40 7.68 16.59 -9.62
N LEU A 41 6.78 15.85 -8.96
CA LEU A 41 6.26 16.18 -7.64
C LEU A 41 7.35 15.99 -6.57
N GLY A 42 7.40 16.94 -5.64
CA GLY A 42 8.32 16.88 -4.51
C GLY A 42 7.80 16.01 -3.38
N VAL A 43 8.62 15.07 -2.94
CA VAL A 43 8.33 14.13 -1.86
C VAL A 43 9.15 14.48 -0.63
N ALA A 44 8.52 14.58 0.53
CA ALA A 44 9.21 14.61 1.81
C ALA A 44 9.14 13.23 2.49
N LEU A 45 10.28 12.65 2.85
CA LEU A 45 10.33 11.39 3.59
C LEU A 45 10.27 11.65 5.10
N VAL A 46 9.30 11.03 5.78
CA VAL A 46 9.14 11.09 7.23
C VAL A 46 9.59 9.79 7.87
N GLY A 47 10.69 9.86 8.63
CA GLY A 47 11.35 8.69 9.20
C GLY A 47 12.47 8.17 8.30
N LEU A 48 13.72 8.38 8.73
CA LEU A 48 14.93 7.98 8.01
C LEU A 48 15.50 6.67 8.56
N GLY A 49 14.66 5.63 8.55
CA GLY A 49 15.01 4.27 8.97
C GLY A 49 15.70 3.46 7.86
N SER A 50 15.79 2.13 8.09
CA SER A 50 16.41 1.18 7.15
C SER A 50 15.66 1.16 5.82
N LEU A 51 14.31 1.12 5.83
CA LEU A 51 13.49 1.07 4.62
C LEU A 51 13.69 2.34 3.78
N SER A 52 13.60 3.52 4.41
CA SER A 52 13.82 4.80 3.72
C SER A 52 15.21 4.87 3.10
N THR A 53 16.25 4.38 3.82
CA THR A 53 17.65 4.48 3.37
C THR A 53 18.00 3.47 2.29
N ARG A 54 17.48 2.23 2.39
CA ARG A 54 17.90 1.13 1.51
C ARG A 54 16.99 0.95 0.30
N GLN A 55 15.72 1.33 0.41
CA GLN A 55 14.72 1.07 -0.61
C GLN A 55 14.10 2.35 -1.16
N ILE A 56 13.45 3.18 -0.32
CA ILE A 56 12.63 4.28 -0.81
C ILE A 56 13.46 5.41 -1.43
N ALA A 57 14.53 5.86 -0.78
CA ALA A 57 15.35 6.93 -1.33
C ALA A 57 16.09 6.52 -2.63
N PRO A 58 16.67 5.32 -2.75
CA PRO A 58 17.17 4.82 -4.04
C PRO A 58 16.08 4.70 -5.10
N ALA A 59 14.88 4.21 -4.75
CA ALA A 59 13.75 4.11 -5.66
C ALA A 59 13.29 5.49 -6.17
N LEU A 60 13.27 6.52 -5.31
CA LEU A 60 12.97 7.90 -5.71
C LEU A 60 13.91 8.42 -6.81
N GLN A 61 15.16 7.97 -6.85
CA GLN A 61 16.08 8.33 -7.94
C GLN A 61 15.70 7.67 -9.28
N LYS A 62 14.84 6.66 -9.25
CA LYS A 62 14.36 5.92 -10.42
C LYS A 62 12.96 6.34 -10.87
N THR A 63 12.26 7.14 -10.08
CA THR A 63 10.91 7.62 -10.41
C THR A 63 10.91 8.58 -11.60
N LYS A 64 9.83 8.52 -12.36
CA LYS A 64 9.57 9.42 -13.50
C LYS A 64 8.91 10.72 -13.05
N TYR A 65 8.02 10.64 -12.07
CA TYR A 65 7.12 11.72 -11.68
C TYR A 65 7.38 12.26 -10.27
N CYS A 66 8.40 11.73 -9.56
CA CYS A 66 8.75 12.15 -8.20
C CYS A 66 10.20 12.61 -8.10
N ARG A 67 10.48 13.43 -7.08
CA ARG A 67 11.83 13.78 -6.62
C ARG A 67 11.86 13.90 -5.11
N LEU A 68 12.97 13.54 -4.49
CA LEU A 68 13.18 13.81 -3.06
C LEU A 68 13.34 15.33 -2.87
N ALA A 69 12.43 15.93 -2.10
CA ALA A 69 12.35 17.37 -1.90
C ALA A 69 12.53 17.80 -0.45
N GLY A 70 12.32 16.87 0.50
CA GLY A 70 12.45 17.18 1.93
C GLY A 70 12.58 15.92 2.78
N ILE A 71 12.94 16.11 4.03
CA ILE A 71 13.09 15.04 5.03
C ILE A 71 12.57 15.48 6.40
N VAL A 72 12.09 14.51 7.16
CA VAL A 72 11.71 14.67 8.57
C VAL A 72 12.40 13.59 9.40
N THR A 73 13.19 14.01 10.39
CA THR A 73 13.87 13.10 11.32
C THR A 73 14.12 13.77 12.67
N GLY A 74 14.01 12.99 13.74
CA GLY A 74 14.40 13.42 15.09
C GLY A 74 15.90 13.34 15.37
N THR A 75 16.73 12.91 14.39
CA THR A 75 18.17 12.71 14.58
C THR A 75 18.98 13.71 13.74
N PRO A 76 19.57 14.76 14.32
CA PRO A 76 20.32 15.77 13.56
C PRO A 76 21.42 15.20 12.67
N ALA A 77 22.19 14.23 13.17
CA ALA A 77 23.25 13.59 12.38
C ALA A 77 22.72 12.89 11.13
N LYS A 78 21.51 12.31 11.17
CA LYS A 78 20.87 11.78 9.97
C LYS A 78 20.45 12.89 9.01
N ALA A 79 19.94 14.00 9.52
CA ALA A 79 19.56 15.16 8.70
C ALA A 79 20.75 15.67 7.90
N GLU A 80 21.90 15.90 8.54
CA GLU A 80 23.12 16.39 7.89
C GLU A 80 23.65 15.39 6.83
N LYS A 81 23.65 14.09 7.17
CA LYS A 81 24.05 13.06 6.20
C LYS A 81 23.16 13.08 4.95
N TRP A 82 21.85 13.13 5.13
CA TRP A 82 20.89 13.11 4.01
C TRP A 82 20.91 14.41 3.22
N LYS A 83 21.08 15.56 3.89
CA LYS A 83 21.30 16.87 3.26
C LYS A 83 22.46 16.81 2.28
N ALA A 84 23.62 16.33 2.74
CA ALA A 84 24.81 16.20 1.90
C ALA A 84 24.62 15.20 0.75
N GLN A 85 24.03 14.04 1.04
CA GLN A 85 23.88 12.95 0.06
C GLN A 85 22.89 13.29 -1.07
N TYR A 86 21.79 13.98 -0.75
CA TYR A 86 20.69 14.25 -1.68
C TYR A 86 20.52 15.73 -2.03
N SER A 87 21.45 16.59 -1.60
CA SER A 87 21.41 18.05 -1.84
C SER A 87 20.09 18.70 -1.38
N ILE A 88 19.60 18.31 -0.19
CA ILE A 88 18.35 18.83 0.36
C ILE A 88 18.59 20.22 0.96
N PRO A 89 17.82 21.26 0.57
CA PRO A 89 17.99 22.59 1.13
C PRO A 89 17.53 22.66 2.60
N ASP A 90 18.16 23.51 3.41
CA ASP A 90 17.86 23.64 4.85
C ASP A 90 16.38 23.89 5.12
N ARG A 91 15.71 24.69 4.29
CA ARG A 91 14.27 24.96 4.40
C ARG A 91 13.37 23.73 4.25
N SER A 92 13.92 22.62 3.74
CA SER A 92 13.19 21.35 3.51
C SER A 92 13.61 20.25 4.50
N ILE A 93 14.29 20.62 5.59
CA ILE A 93 14.70 19.70 6.65
C ILE A 93 13.86 20.03 7.90
N TYR A 94 13.11 19.03 8.37
CA TYR A 94 12.20 19.16 9.49
C TYR A 94 12.49 18.10 10.55
N ASN A 95 12.04 18.36 11.77
CA ASN A 95 11.84 17.32 12.78
C ASN A 95 10.34 17.04 12.97
N TYR A 96 9.99 16.08 13.82
CA TYR A 96 8.60 15.67 14.03
C TYR A 96 7.72 16.78 14.65
N ASP A 97 8.32 17.76 15.36
CA ASP A 97 7.62 18.89 15.95
C ASP A 97 7.42 20.05 14.98
N THR A 98 8.20 20.08 13.91
CA THR A 98 8.19 21.16 12.91
C THR A 98 7.58 20.76 11.57
N MET A 99 7.02 19.54 11.45
CA MET A 99 6.42 19.04 10.21
C MET A 99 5.38 19.98 9.61
N GLU A 100 4.61 20.66 10.44
CA GLU A 100 3.54 21.56 9.98
C GLU A 100 4.06 22.76 9.19
N LYS A 101 5.33 23.15 9.39
CA LYS A 101 5.98 24.20 8.60
C LYS A 101 6.15 23.83 7.13
N MET A 102 5.94 22.57 6.75
CA MET A 102 5.86 22.17 5.35
C MET A 102 4.72 22.85 4.59
N ALA A 103 3.71 23.40 5.28
CA ALA A 103 2.64 24.17 4.68
C ALA A 103 3.17 25.30 3.78
N ASP A 104 4.23 25.98 4.22
CA ASP A 104 4.83 27.11 3.51
C ASP A 104 5.87 26.69 2.47
N ASN A 105 6.11 25.39 2.29
CA ASN A 105 7.09 24.90 1.33
C ASN A 105 6.42 24.40 0.05
N PRO A 106 6.48 25.18 -1.06
CA PRO A 106 5.88 24.81 -2.34
C PRO A 106 6.63 23.70 -3.08
N ASP A 107 7.83 23.34 -2.63
CA ASP A 107 8.64 22.27 -3.24
C ASP A 107 8.17 20.87 -2.81
N ILE A 108 7.32 20.77 -1.78
CA ILE A 108 6.78 19.50 -1.26
C ILE A 108 5.31 19.40 -1.66
N ASP A 109 4.98 18.41 -2.48
CA ASP A 109 3.62 18.12 -2.93
C ASP A 109 2.96 17.03 -2.08
N PHE A 110 3.71 16.00 -1.70
CA PHE A 110 3.25 14.95 -0.80
C PHE A 110 4.33 14.45 0.17
N VAL A 111 3.87 13.79 1.20
CA VAL A 111 4.70 13.23 2.26
C VAL A 111 4.63 11.71 2.19
N TYR A 112 5.77 11.02 2.31
CA TYR A 112 5.84 9.58 2.48
C TYR A 112 6.19 9.24 3.93
N VAL A 113 5.22 8.69 4.67
CA VAL A 113 5.37 8.35 6.09
C VAL A 113 5.95 6.94 6.20
N VAL A 114 7.13 6.82 6.85
CA VAL A 114 7.94 5.58 6.97
C VAL A 114 8.44 5.42 8.41
N THR A 115 7.61 5.72 9.35
CA THR A 115 7.89 5.62 10.79
C THR A 115 7.39 4.28 11.36
N PRO A 116 7.63 3.94 12.64
CA PRO A 116 6.95 2.82 13.28
C PRO A 116 5.42 2.93 13.21
N ASN A 117 4.73 1.80 13.10
CA ASN A 117 3.30 1.71 12.78
C ASN A 117 2.40 2.62 13.64
N ALA A 118 2.60 2.64 14.96
CA ALA A 118 1.79 3.44 15.89
C ALA A 118 1.97 4.96 15.75
N LEU A 119 2.95 5.41 14.97
CA LEU A 119 3.22 6.83 14.70
C LEU A 119 2.67 7.28 13.35
N HIS A 120 2.12 6.37 12.54
CA HIS A 120 1.60 6.68 11.22
C HIS A 120 0.46 7.69 11.27
N ALA A 121 -0.46 7.55 12.24
CA ALA A 121 -1.58 8.46 12.38
C ALA A 121 -1.13 9.90 12.71
N GLU A 122 -0.25 10.06 13.70
CA GLU A 122 0.27 11.37 14.07
C GLU A 122 0.91 12.08 12.87
N HIS A 123 1.82 11.41 12.19
CA HIS A 123 2.57 12.02 11.07
C HIS A 123 1.69 12.25 9.83
N THR A 124 0.75 11.35 9.56
CA THR A 124 -0.23 11.54 8.47
C THR A 124 -1.12 12.75 8.72
N ILE A 125 -1.63 12.90 9.96
CA ILE A 125 -2.50 14.02 10.34
C ILE A 125 -1.73 15.35 10.26
N LYS A 126 -0.50 15.40 10.77
CA LYS A 126 0.36 16.59 10.65
C LYS A 126 0.61 16.97 9.18
N ALA A 127 0.92 16.00 8.32
CA ALA A 127 1.13 16.22 6.88
C ALA A 127 -0.15 16.72 6.18
N ALA A 128 -1.30 16.11 6.49
CA ALA A 128 -2.59 16.55 5.95
C ALA A 128 -2.95 17.98 6.38
N ASN A 129 -2.74 18.32 7.66
CA ASN A 129 -2.95 19.68 8.18
C ASN A 129 -2.00 20.69 7.53
N ALA A 130 -0.79 20.30 7.16
CA ALA A 130 0.13 21.09 6.35
C ALA A 130 -0.27 21.18 4.86
N GLY A 131 -1.45 20.65 4.50
CA GLY A 131 -1.97 20.71 3.13
C GLY A 131 -1.26 19.80 2.14
N LYS A 132 -0.54 18.76 2.59
CA LYS A 132 0.17 17.80 1.75
C LYS A 132 -0.65 16.52 1.53
N HIS A 133 -0.54 15.92 0.33
CA HIS A 133 -1.01 14.55 0.12
C HIS A 133 -0.14 13.58 0.90
N VAL A 134 -0.63 12.38 1.20
CA VAL A 134 0.11 11.42 2.03
C VAL A 134 0.14 10.05 1.39
N LEU A 135 1.34 9.50 1.24
CA LEU A 135 1.61 8.08 1.05
C LEU A 135 2.10 7.55 2.40
N CYS A 136 1.45 6.54 2.95
CA CYS A 136 1.78 5.99 4.26
C CYS A 136 2.17 4.53 4.13
N GLU A 137 3.27 4.10 4.76
CA GLU A 137 3.64 2.69 4.82
C GLU A 137 2.55 1.82 5.44
N LYS A 138 2.54 0.57 5.03
CA LYS A 138 1.73 -0.50 5.62
C LYS A 138 2.41 -1.06 6.89
N PRO A 139 1.65 -1.57 7.87
CA PRO A 139 0.20 -1.43 8.01
C PRO A 139 -0.16 0.04 8.22
N MET A 140 -1.37 0.41 7.83
CA MET A 140 -1.79 1.82 7.90
C MET A 140 -1.63 2.41 9.30
N GLU A 141 -1.97 1.63 10.33
CA GLU A 141 -1.83 1.97 11.75
C GLU A 141 -2.07 0.73 12.62
N VAL A 142 -1.99 0.85 13.94
CA VAL A 142 -2.20 -0.25 14.89
C VAL A 142 -3.64 -0.35 15.38
N SER A 143 -4.51 0.61 15.05
CA SER A 143 -5.93 0.58 15.43
C SER A 143 -6.84 1.14 14.35
N SER A 144 -8.03 0.54 14.24
CA SER A 144 -9.07 0.99 13.29
C SER A 144 -9.53 2.42 13.57
N GLU A 145 -9.52 2.86 14.84
CA GLU A 145 -9.92 4.23 15.21
C GLU A 145 -8.92 5.25 14.66
N LYS A 146 -7.63 5.02 14.84
CA LYS A 146 -6.59 5.88 14.28
C LYS A 146 -6.58 5.89 12.76
N CYS A 147 -6.85 4.75 12.11
CA CYS A 147 -7.06 4.70 10.66
C CYS A 147 -8.19 5.64 10.21
N ARG A 148 -9.33 5.63 10.91
CA ARG A 148 -10.44 6.56 10.63
C ARG A 148 -10.04 8.02 10.80
N GLN A 149 -9.23 8.32 11.82
CA GLN A 149 -8.72 9.68 12.06
C GLN A 149 -7.81 10.14 10.91
N MET A 150 -6.92 9.27 10.41
CA MET A 150 -6.07 9.56 9.25
C MET A 150 -6.91 9.88 8.01
N ILE A 151 -7.88 9.02 7.68
CA ILE A 151 -8.80 9.21 6.55
C ILE A 151 -9.56 10.55 6.71
N GLY A 152 -10.13 10.79 7.90
CA GLY A 152 -10.87 12.01 8.20
C GLY A 152 -10.04 13.28 8.06
N ALA A 153 -8.79 13.27 8.53
CA ALA A 153 -7.87 14.41 8.43
C ALA A 153 -7.52 14.72 6.97
N CYS A 154 -7.14 13.71 6.18
CA CYS A 154 -6.84 13.89 4.76
C CYS A 154 -8.06 14.38 3.97
N LYS A 155 -9.24 13.81 4.23
CA LYS A 155 -10.50 14.23 3.61
C LYS A 155 -10.84 15.68 3.97
N LYS A 156 -10.71 16.06 5.23
CA LYS A 156 -10.95 17.43 5.70
C LYS A 156 -10.01 18.44 5.04
N ALA A 157 -8.75 18.04 4.82
CA ALA A 157 -7.75 18.87 4.14
C ALA A 157 -7.89 18.89 2.62
N GLY A 158 -8.80 18.11 2.02
CA GLY A 158 -8.91 17.95 0.57
C GLY A 158 -7.67 17.28 -0.04
N ARG A 159 -7.02 16.38 0.71
CA ARG A 159 -5.80 15.67 0.30
C ARG A 159 -6.05 14.17 0.19
N GLN A 160 -5.32 13.52 -0.71
CA GLN A 160 -5.38 12.06 -0.84
C GLN A 160 -4.51 11.39 0.21
N LEU A 161 -4.99 10.25 0.71
CA LEU A 161 -4.24 9.31 1.52
C LEU A 161 -4.14 7.99 0.73
N ALA A 162 -2.92 7.59 0.40
CA ALA A 162 -2.61 6.29 -0.19
C ALA A 162 -1.82 5.45 0.81
N ILE A 163 -2.03 4.13 0.79
CA ILE A 163 -1.25 3.19 1.60
C ILE A 163 -0.24 2.48 0.69
N ALA A 164 1.00 2.41 1.12
CA ALA A 164 2.12 1.89 0.34
C ALA A 164 2.08 0.34 0.25
N TYR A 165 1.26 -0.15 -0.64
CA TYR A 165 1.10 -1.56 -0.96
C TYR A 165 1.90 -1.92 -2.20
N ARG A 166 3.23 -1.95 -2.07
CA ARG A 166 4.16 -2.13 -3.19
C ARG A 166 3.81 -3.29 -4.13
N CYS A 167 3.30 -4.42 -3.61
CA CYS A 167 2.88 -5.55 -4.43
C CYS A 167 1.69 -5.24 -5.36
N ARG A 168 0.93 -4.17 -5.09
CA ARG A 168 -0.16 -3.69 -5.97
C ARG A 168 0.34 -2.97 -7.22
N PHE A 169 1.65 -2.78 -7.34
CA PHE A 169 2.31 -2.11 -8.46
C PHE A 169 3.34 -3.03 -9.13
N GLU A 170 3.45 -4.26 -8.65
CA GLU A 170 4.40 -5.25 -9.12
C GLU A 170 3.73 -6.15 -10.18
N PRO A 171 4.31 -6.29 -11.39
CA PRO A 171 3.60 -6.84 -12.54
C PRO A 171 3.24 -8.32 -12.40
N HIS A 172 4.03 -9.13 -11.70
CA HIS A 172 3.69 -10.54 -11.46
C HIS A 172 2.42 -10.67 -10.59
N ASN A 173 2.33 -9.83 -9.54
CA ASN A 173 1.14 -9.77 -8.71
C ASN A 173 -0.08 -9.22 -9.48
N LEU A 174 0.12 -8.20 -10.31
CA LEU A 174 -0.94 -7.65 -11.17
C LEU A 174 -1.46 -8.70 -12.16
N GLU A 175 -0.59 -9.51 -12.74
CA GLU A 175 -1.00 -10.61 -13.62
C GLU A 175 -1.84 -11.65 -12.87
N CYS A 176 -1.46 -12.04 -11.66
CA CYS A 176 -2.25 -12.95 -10.85
C CYS A 176 -3.64 -12.40 -10.52
N ILE A 177 -3.73 -11.10 -10.20
CA ILE A 177 -5.02 -10.42 -10.01
C ILE A 177 -5.84 -10.47 -11.29
N ARG A 178 -5.24 -10.22 -12.46
CA ARG A 178 -5.91 -10.30 -13.75
C ARG A 178 -6.44 -11.72 -14.03
N LEU A 179 -5.59 -12.74 -13.85
CA LEU A 179 -5.95 -14.14 -14.06
C LEU A 179 -7.19 -14.54 -13.23
N ALA A 180 -7.25 -14.08 -11.98
CA ALA A 180 -8.37 -14.33 -11.10
C ALA A 180 -9.63 -13.58 -11.53
N ARG A 181 -9.50 -12.26 -11.80
CA ARG A 181 -10.63 -11.39 -12.15
C ARG A 181 -11.28 -11.77 -13.48
N GLU A 182 -10.47 -12.15 -14.46
CA GLU A 182 -10.94 -12.64 -15.77
C GLU A 182 -11.36 -14.11 -15.74
N LYS A 183 -11.25 -14.77 -14.57
CA LYS A 183 -11.58 -16.20 -14.39
C LYS A 183 -10.92 -17.11 -15.42
N VAL A 184 -9.65 -16.84 -15.76
CA VAL A 184 -8.91 -17.59 -16.80
C VAL A 184 -8.90 -19.08 -16.52
N PHE A 185 -8.86 -19.47 -15.24
CA PHE A 185 -8.93 -20.85 -14.77
C PHE A 185 -10.28 -21.21 -14.10
N GLY A 186 -11.32 -20.44 -14.40
CA GLY A 186 -12.63 -20.64 -13.81
C GLY A 186 -12.80 -19.99 -12.45
N ASP A 187 -13.72 -20.50 -11.64
CA ASP A 187 -14.03 -19.94 -10.33
C ASP A 187 -13.04 -20.38 -9.26
N LEU A 188 -12.52 -19.43 -8.50
CA LEU A 188 -11.61 -19.69 -7.37
C LEU A 188 -12.27 -20.59 -6.32
N ARG A 189 -11.47 -21.45 -5.70
CA ARG A 189 -11.89 -22.37 -4.63
C ARG A 189 -11.04 -22.19 -3.38
N ILE A 190 -9.72 -22.22 -3.51
CA ILE A 190 -8.79 -22.16 -2.38
C ILE A 190 -7.65 -21.20 -2.72
N ILE A 191 -7.19 -20.45 -1.72
CA ILE A 191 -5.95 -19.64 -1.79
C ILE A 191 -5.05 -20.04 -0.63
N GLU A 192 -3.79 -20.28 -0.94
CA GLU A 192 -2.71 -20.51 0.02
C GLU A 192 -1.75 -19.34 -0.06
N ALA A 193 -1.38 -18.73 1.08
CA ALA A 193 -0.41 -17.63 1.09
C ALA A 193 0.45 -17.66 2.36
N CYS A 194 1.75 -17.38 2.22
CA CYS A 194 2.63 -17.25 3.38
C CYS A 194 3.73 -16.24 3.11
N PHE A 195 4.16 -15.54 4.17
CA PHE A 195 5.36 -14.73 4.11
C PHE A 195 6.12 -14.80 5.45
N ASP A 196 7.27 -15.42 5.42
CA ASP A 196 8.13 -15.69 6.57
C ASP A 196 9.47 -14.97 6.39
N ILE A 197 10.03 -14.48 7.48
CA ILE A 197 11.38 -13.92 7.54
C ILE A 197 12.05 -14.36 8.84
N HIS A 198 13.37 -14.40 8.83
CA HIS A 198 14.12 -14.42 10.09
C HIS A 198 14.45 -12.99 10.48
N LEU A 199 13.76 -12.48 11.51
CA LEU A 199 13.97 -11.12 11.99
C LEU A 199 15.20 -11.06 12.90
N ASP A 200 16.35 -10.85 12.29
CA ASP A 200 17.63 -10.71 13.01
C ASP A 200 17.81 -9.26 13.51
N GLN A 201 17.05 -8.91 14.55
CA GLN A 201 17.14 -7.63 15.24
C GLN A 201 17.20 -7.88 16.75
N LEU A 202 17.79 -6.91 17.47
CA LEU A 202 17.80 -6.95 18.94
C LEU A 202 16.37 -6.80 19.49
N PRO A 203 16.06 -7.43 20.62
CA PRO A 203 14.75 -7.32 21.26
C PRO A 203 14.34 -5.87 21.62
N SER A 204 15.27 -4.94 21.68
CA SER A 204 15.01 -3.50 21.87
C SER A 204 14.51 -2.78 20.61
N ALA A 205 14.49 -3.44 19.45
CA ALA A 205 13.95 -2.82 18.23
C ALA A 205 12.44 -2.67 18.34
N TRP A 206 11.91 -1.57 17.77
CA TRP A 206 10.49 -1.20 17.89
C TRP A 206 9.49 -2.28 17.43
N ARG A 207 9.94 -3.20 16.54
CA ARG A 207 9.11 -4.32 16.06
C ARG A 207 8.75 -5.33 17.12
N PHE A 208 9.49 -5.40 18.22
CA PHE A 208 9.24 -6.30 19.34
C PHE A 208 8.41 -5.64 20.46
N HIS A 209 8.03 -4.36 20.30
CA HIS A 209 7.22 -3.62 21.27
C HIS A 209 5.82 -3.37 20.71
N GLU A 210 4.82 -4.07 21.28
CA GLU A 210 3.42 -4.00 20.81
C GLU A 210 2.91 -2.57 20.72
N ALA A 211 3.26 -1.70 21.68
CA ALA A 211 2.85 -0.29 21.69
C ALA A 211 3.29 0.49 20.44
N LEU A 212 4.36 0.08 19.75
CA LEU A 212 4.87 0.73 18.55
C LEU A 212 4.53 -0.03 17.27
N SER A 213 4.53 -1.37 17.35
CA SER A 213 4.31 -2.24 16.19
C SER A 213 2.84 -2.63 15.98
N GLY A 214 2.05 -2.67 17.07
CA GLY A 214 0.67 -3.17 17.06
C GLY A 214 0.56 -4.69 16.97
N GLY A 215 1.69 -5.39 16.99
CA GLY A 215 1.83 -6.84 16.86
C GLY A 215 3.14 -7.22 16.18
N GLY A 216 3.31 -8.50 15.86
CA GLY A 216 4.54 -9.05 15.31
C GLY A 216 4.48 -9.35 13.82
N CYS A 217 4.69 -10.64 13.51
CA CYS A 217 4.81 -11.08 12.12
C CYS A 217 3.51 -10.84 11.30
N LEU A 218 2.33 -10.91 11.91
CA LEU A 218 1.07 -10.62 11.22
C LEU A 218 1.06 -9.19 10.66
N MET A 219 1.40 -8.21 11.51
CA MET A 219 1.37 -6.78 11.14
C MET A 219 2.41 -6.43 10.08
N ASP A 220 3.59 -7.02 10.12
CA ASP A 220 4.69 -6.63 9.23
C ASP A 220 4.73 -7.44 7.93
N VAL A 221 4.72 -8.76 8.01
CA VAL A 221 4.83 -9.66 6.84
C VAL A 221 3.54 -10.43 6.54
N GLY A 222 2.75 -10.80 7.53
CA GLY A 222 1.47 -11.48 7.34
C GLY A 222 0.47 -10.66 6.54
N ILE A 223 0.52 -9.34 6.66
CA ILE A 223 -0.31 -8.42 5.87
C ILE A 223 -0.18 -8.63 4.36
N TYR A 224 0.95 -9.11 3.85
CA TYR A 224 1.10 -9.43 2.41
C TYR A 224 0.25 -10.63 2.01
N ALA A 225 0.22 -11.68 2.84
CA ALA A 225 -0.63 -12.84 2.62
C ALA A 225 -2.11 -12.48 2.74
N LEU A 226 -2.49 -11.68 3.74
CA LEU A 226 -3.83 -11.14 3.89
C LEU A 226 -4.28 -10.34 2.65
N GLN A 227 -3.42 -9.45 2.16
CA GLN A 227 -3.75 -8.61 1.02
C GLN A 227 -3.93 -9.39 -0.26
N VAL A 228 -3.08 -10.39 -0.52
CA VAL A 228 -3.19 -11.16 -1.76
C VAL A 228 -4.51 -11.93 -1.81
N THR A 229 -5.02 -12.47 -0.70
CA THR A 229 -6.31 -13.15 -0.66
C THR A 229 -7.45 -12.22 -1.02
N ARG A 230 -7.47 -11.00 -0.46
CA ARG A 230 -8.44 -9.95 -0.76
C ARG A 230 -8.35 -9.46 -2.21
N PHE A 231 -7.15 -9.25 -2.73
CA PHE A 231 -6.96 -8.71 -4.08
C PHE A 231 -7.27 -9.73 -5.18
N ILE A 232 -6.94 -10.97 -4.96
CA ILE A 232 -7.24 -12.06 -5.90
C ILE A 232 -8.75 -12.35 -5.92
N THR A 233 -9.39 -12.49 -4.76
CA THR A 233 -10.84 -12.72 -4.69
C THR A 233 -11.63 -11.49 -5.13
N GLY A 234 -11.16 -10.30 -4.77
CA GLY A 234 -11.90 -9.06 -4.91
C GLY A 234 -13.01 -8.88 -3.90
N GLU A 235 -12.93 -9.64 -2.84
CA GLU A 235 -13.91 -9.68 -1.78
C GLU A 235 -13.23 -9.38 -0.43
N GLU A 236 -14.06 -9.05 0.56
CA GLU A 236 -13.64 -8.99 1.95
C GLU A 236 -14.02 -10.30 2.64
N PRO A 237 -13.16 -10.88 3.49
CA PRO A 237 -13.52 -12.07 4.23
C PRO A 237 -14.67 -11.77 5.22
N VAL A 238 -15.57 -12.74 5.38
CA VAL A 238 -16.71 -12.65 6.31
C VAL A 238 -16.44 -13.37 7.63
N LEU A 239 -15.35 -14.16 7.69
CA LEU A 239 -15.02 -14.99 8.83
C LEU A 239 -13.51 -15.24 8.86
N VAL A 240 -12.92 -15.20 10.06
CA VAL A 240 -11.53 -15.58 10.31
C VAL A 240 -11.40 -16.52 11.49
N SER A 241 -10.40 -17.42 11.44
CA SER A 241 -9.99 -18.30 12.54
C SER A 241 -8.48 -18.39 12.54
N ALA A 242 -7.83 -18.33 13.72
CA ALA A 242 -6.38 -18.22 13.81
C ALA A 242 -5.81 -18.92 15.04
N MET A 243 -4.50 -19.27 14.95
CA MET A 243 -3.69 -19.67 16.10
C MET A 243 -2.26 -19.14 15.96
N GLU A 244 -1.61 -18.88 17.07
CA GLU A 244 -0.20 -18.47 17.13
C GLU A 244 0.63 -19.42 17.94
N THR A 245 1.95 -19.37 17.75
CA THR A 245 2.92 -20.04 18.59
C THR A 245 4.17 -19.18 18.76
N LYS A 246 4.85 -19.37 19.90
CA LYS A 246 6.14 -18.73 20.20
C LYS A 246 7.14 -19.82 20.62
N THR A 247 8.18 -20.00 19.82
CA THR A 247 9.30 -20.91 20.10
C THR A 247 10.44 -20.20 20.83
N ASP A 248 10.50 -18.86 20.71
CA ASP A 248 11.38 -17.97 21.50
C ASP A 248 10.57 -16.91 22.26
N PRO A 249 9.88 -17.28 23.35
CA PRO A 249 9.05 -16.35 24.11
C PRO A 249 9.85 -15.25 24.82
N GLY A 250 11.17 -15.37 24.93
CA GLY A 250 12.04 -14.33 25.45
C GLY A 250 12.18 -13.15 24.47
N LYS A 251 12.39 -13.46 23.20
CA LYS A 251 12.50 -12.46 22.12
C LYS A 251 11.14 -11.91 21.72
N PHE A 252 10.13 -12.75 21.57
CA PHE A 252 8.78 -12.38 21.12
C PHE A 252 7.79 -12.20 22.29
N LYS A 253 8.26 -11.58 23.38
CA LYS A 253 7.47 -11.43 24.60
C LYS A 253 6.13 -10.72 24.38
N GLU A 254 6.15 -9.59 23.65
CA GLU A 254 5.00 -8.71 23.46
C GLU A 254 4.25 -8.95 22.13
N VAL A 255 4.87 -9.64 21.18
CA VAL A 255 4.36 -9.74 19.80
C VAL A 255 4.30 -11.19 19.33
N ASP A 256 3.49 -11.46 18.31
CA ASP A 256 3.40 -12.76 17.66
C ASP A 256 4.70 -13.10 16.92
N GLU A 257 5.21 -14.34 17.14
CA GLU A 257 6.37 -14.89 16.43
C GLU A 257 5.95 -15.58 15.14
N SER A 258 4.97 -16.49 15.25
CA SER A 258 4.44 -17.26 14.14
C SER A 258 2.93 -17.40 14.29
N ILE A 259 2.21 -17.13 13.23
CA ILE A 259 0.77 -17.14 13.19
C ILE A 259 0.25 -17.82 11.92
N ILE A 260 -0.82 -18.59 12.05
CA ILE A 260 -1.61 -19.10 10.92
C ILE A 260 -3.04 -18.65 11.07
N TRP A 261 -3.71 -18.40 9.93
CA TRP A 261 -5.14 -18.06 9.93
C TRP A 261 -5.84 -18.57 8.70
N GLN A 262 -7.15 -18.68 8.81
CA GLN A 262 -8.07 -19.03 7.73
C GLN A 262 -9.06 -17.91 7.52
N GLU A 263 -9.46 -17.72 6.28
CA GLU A 263 -10.44 -16.74 5.84
C GLU A 263 -11.54 -17.45 5.03
N LYS A 264 -12.79 -17.01 5.19
CA LYS A 264 -13.89 -17.40 4.33
C LYS A 264 -14.47 -16.17 3.66
N PHE A 265 -14.68 -16.26 2.36
CA PHE A 265 -15.21 -15.18 1.52
C PHE A 265 -16.68 -15.42 1.17
N PRO A 266 -17.44 -14.35 0.80
CA PRO A 266 -18.85 -14.46 0.40
C PRO A 266 -19.09 -15.43 -0.74
N SER A 267 -18.19 -15.49 -1.72
CA SER A 267 -18.22 -16.46 -2.84
C SER A 267 -18.09 -17.93 -2.43
N GLY A 268 -17.73 -18.20 -1.17
CA GLY A 268 -17.41 -19.53 -0.67
C GLY A 268 -15.94 -19.92 -0.82
N VAL A 269 -15.10 -19.07 -1.41
CA VAL A 269 -13.64 -19.25 -1.41
C VAL A 269 -13.15 -19.27 0.03
N ILE A 270 -12.22 -20.18 0.32
CA ILE A 270 -11.47 -20.20 1.59
C ILE A 270 -10.00 -19.95 1.32
N ALA A 271 -9.38 -19.19 2.21
CA ALA A 271 -7.92 -19.03 2.20
C ALA A 271 -7.30 -19.52 3.51
N TYR A 272 -6.08 -20.02 3.43
CA TYR A 272 -5.25 -20.25 4.59
C TYR A 272 -3.89 -19.60 4.42
N CYS A 273 -3.49 -18.91 5.46
CA CYS A 273 -2.35 -18.03 5.44
C CYS A 273 -1.43 -18.28 6.63
N SER A 274 -0.16 -17.93 6.47
CA SER A 274 0.78 -17.93 7.58
C SER A 274 1.79 -16.80 7.49
N ALA A 275 2.38 -16.47 8.64
CA ALA A 275 3.51 -15.56 8.74
C ALA A 275 4.41 -15.96 9.92
N SER A 276 5.72 -15.74 9.78
CA SER A 276 6.68 -15.95 10.87
C SER A 276 7.80 -14.92 10.85
N TYR A 277 8.23 -14.51 12.02
CA TYR A 277 9.45 -13.74 12.26
C TYR A 277 10.67 -14.60 12.60
N ASN A 278 10.46 -15.91 12.74
CA ASN A 278 11.52 -16.84 13.16
C ASN A 278 11.66 -18.03 12.19
N ALA A 279 11.38 -17.80 10.92
CA ALA A 279 11.60 -18.76 9.85
C ALA A 279 12.52 -18.17 8.78
N ARG A 280 13.14 -19.03 7.97
CA ARG A 280 13.95 -18.56 6.85
C ARG A 280 13.06 -17.83 5.85
N LEU A 281 13.62 -16.81 5.17
CA LEU A 281 12.92 -16.05 4.12
C LEU A 281 12.22 -16.99 3.12
N PHE A 282 10.90 -16.94 3.13
CA PHE A 282 10.04 -17.71 2.25
C PHE A 282 8.72 -16.94 2.06
N GLY A 283 8.33 -16.69 0.81
CA GLY A 283 7.11 -15.91 0.54
C GLY A 283 6.49 -16.34 -0.78
N ARG A 284 5.30 -16.95 -0.72
CA ARG A 284 4.58 -17.43 -1.90
C ARG A 284 3.07 -17.38 -1.71
N TYR A 285 2.36 -17.53 -2.81
CA TYR A 285 0.95 -17.87 -2.78
C TYR A 285 0.54 -18.70 -3.99
N THR A 286 -0.54 -19.47 -3.82
CA THR A 286 -1.17 -20.27 -4.88
C THR A 286 -2.67 -20.01 -4.86
N ALA A 287 -3.26 -19.73 -6.01
CA ALA A 287 -4.70 -19.61 -6.20
C ALA A 287 -5.20 -20.79 -7.04
N ILE A 288 -6.10 -21.57 -6.47
CA ILE A 288 -6.65 -22.81 -7.05
C ILE A 288 -8.09 -22.55 -7.46
N ALA A 289 -8.39 -22.77 -8.72
CA ALA A 289 -9.72 -22.63 -9.31
C ALA A 289 -10.22 -23.98 -9.84
N ASP A 290 -11.47 -24.06 -10.29
CA ASP A 290 -12.13 -25.30 -10.73
C ASP A 290 -11.58 -25.86 -12.05
N LYS A 291 -10.83 -25.05 -12.84
CA LYS A 291 -10.25 -25.46 -14.14
C LYS A 291 -8.73 -25.34 -14.20
N GLY A 292 -8.09 -24.98 -13.08
CA GLY A 292 -6.64 -24.85 -13.01
C GLY A 292 -6.19 -24.03 -11.82
N TRP A 293 -4.92 -23.61 -11.87
CA TRP A 293 -4.29 -22.86 -10.79
C TRP A 293 -3.20 -21.93 -11.33
N PHE A 294 -2.80 -20.96 -10.52
CA PHE A 294 -1.61 -20.12 -10.72
C PHE A 294 -0.95 -19.82 -9.38
N GLU A 295 0.36 -19.57 -9.41
CA GLU A 295 1.14 -19.29 -8.22
C GLU A 295 2.23 -18.26 -8.48
N LEU A 296 2.65 -17.55 -7.44
CA LEU A 296 3.94 -16.86 -7.38
C LEU A 296 4.82 -17.47 -6.30
N ASN A 297 6.05 -17.84 -6.67
CA ASN A 297 7.05 -18.38 -5.77
C ASN A 297 8.48 -18.05 -6.28
N PRO A 298 9.16 -17.03 -5.70
CA PRO A 298 8.65 -16.11 -4.67
C PRO A 298 7.57 -15.15 -5.23
N GLY A 299 6.72 -14.61 -4.31
CA GLY A 299 5.61 -13.72 -4.66
C GLY A 299 5.66 -12.34 -3.98
N PHE A 300 6.46 -12.20 -2.91
CA PHE A 300 6.49 -10.99 -2.07
C PHE A 300 7.87 -10.36 -1.92
N TYR A 301 8.86 -10.81 -2.69
CA TYR A 301 10.22 -10.28 -2.60
C TYR A 301 10.32 -8.91 -3.29
N TYR A 302 11.36 -8.18 -3.00
CA TYR A 302 11.60 -6.89 -3.63
C TYR A 302 11.94 -7.03 -5.12
N ASP A 303 12.60 -8.14 -5.48
CA ASP A 303 12.85 -8.55 -6.86
C ASP A 303 12.79 -10.07 -7.03
N GLY A 304 12.98 -10.55 -8.26
CA GLY A 304 13.03 -11.98 -8.57
C GLY A 304 11.70 -12.73 -8.37
N ASN A 305 10.57 -12.01 -8.25
CA ASN A 305 9.25 -12.63 -8.24
C ASN A 305 9.02 -13.36 -9.55
N ARG A 306 8.39 -14.52 -9.48
CA ARG A 306 8.08 -15.35 -10.64
C ARG A 306 6.94 -16.30 -10.32
N GLY A 307 6.26 -16.76 -11.35
CA GLY A 307 5.16 -17.67 -11.14
C GLY A 307 4.99 -18.70 -12.24
N ARG A 308 4.09 -19.62 -11.96
CA ARG A 308 3.69 -20.69 -12.87
C ARG A 308 2.18 -20.78 -12.93
N ARG A 309 1.71 -21.41 -14.01
CA ARG A 309 0.30 -21.63 -14.26
C ARG A 309 0.08 -23.10 -14.64
N SER A 310 -1.10 -23.64 -14.38
CA SER A 310 -1.48 -25.03 -14.70
C SER A 310 -1.51 -25.32 -16.21
N ASP A 311 -1.60 -24.28 -17.06
CA ASP A 311 -1.51 -24.41 -18.52
C ASP A 311 -0.06 -24.47 -19.07
N GLY A 312 0.93 -24.60 -18.18
CA GLY A 312 2.35 -24.71 -18.52
C GLY A 312 3.05 -23.38 -18.80
N LYS A 313 2.35 -22.24 -18.73
CA LYS A 313 2.96 -20.93 -18.94
C LYS A 313 3.62 -20.41 -17.66
N GLU A 314 4.66 -19.62 -17.81
CA GLU A 314 5.28 -18.86 -16.74
C GLU A 314 4.60 -17.50 -16.57
N ILE A 315 4.64 -16.97 -15.34
CA ILE A 315 4.36 -15.57 -15.04
C ILE A 315 5.73 -14.93 -14.82
N ARG A 316 6.19 -14.19 -15.81
CA ARG A 316 7.51 -13.56 -15.82
C ARG A 316 7.49 -12.24 -16.59
N PHE A 317 8.11 -11.22 -16.01
CA PHE A 317 8.19 -9.87 -16.56
C PHE A 317 9.65 -9.37 -16.52
N PRO A 318 10.48 -9.74 -17.50
CA PRO A 318 11.90 -9.36 -17.52
C PRO A 318 12.12 -7.86 -17.66
N GLU A 319 11.14 -7.09 -18.10
CA GLU A 319 11.20 -5.64 -18.21
C GLU A 319 11.36 -4.89 -16.88
N VAL A 320 11.08 -5.55 -15.77
CA VAL A 320 11.30 -4.95 -14.43
C VAL A 320 12.72 -5.16 -13.91
N ASP A 321 13.45 -6.10 -14.48
CA ASP A 321 14.81 -6.47 -14.06
C ASP A 321 15.78 -5.27 -14.01
N PRO A 322 15.74 -4.28 -14.94
CA PRO A 322 16.65 -3.13 -14.91
C PRO A 322 16.50 -2.24 -13.68
N LEU A 323 15.33 -2.21 -13.03
CA LEU A 323 15.10 -1.47 -11.79
C LEU A 323 15.28 -2.35 -10.55
N GLY A 324 15.25 -3.68 -10.71
CA GLY A 324 15.45 -4.67 -9.66
C GLY A 324 14.57 -4.42 -8.45
N GLU A 325 15.16 -4.50 -7.28
CA GLU A 325 14.49 -4.33 -5.99
C GLU A 325 13.77 -2.98 -5.78
N TYR A 326 14.08 -1.95 -6.60
CA TYR A 326 13.49 -0.62 -6.48
C TYR A 326 12.23 -0.43 -7.31
N TYR A 327 11.92 -1.36 -8.22
CA TYR A 327 10.81 -1.21 -9.17
C TYR A 327 9.48 -0.96 -8.46
N GLN A 328 9.13 -1.78 -7.49
CA GLN A 328 7.85 -1.74 -6.80
C GLN A 328 7.63 -0.40 -6.08
N PHE A 329 8.66 0.09 -5.39
CA PHE A 329 8.62 1.37 -4.68
C PHE A 329 8.57 2.57 -5.65
N ALA A 330 9.32 2.50 -6.75
CA ALA A 330 9.26 3.56 -7.77
C ALA A 330 7.88 3.60 -8.44
N ALA A 331 7.32 2.45 -8.78
CA ALA A 331 6.02 2.33 -9.44
C ALA A 331 4.87 2.84 -8.54
N GLU A 332 4.88 2.54 -7.24
CA GLU A 332 3.83 3.03 -6.33
C GLU A 332 3.89 4.55 -6.13
N MET A 333 5.11 5.12 -6.02
CA MET A 333 5.28 6.56 -5.91
C MET A 333 4.86 7.28 -7.20
N ASP A 334 5.23 6.74 -8.36
CA ASP A 334 4.86 7.29 -9.65
C ASP A 334 3.35 7.20 -9.91
N ASP A 335 2.69 6.11 -9.54
CA ASP A 335 1.23 5.97 -9.62
C ASP A 335 0.53 7.01 -8.74
N PHE A 336 0.98 7.17 -7.49
CA PHE A 336 0.40 8.16 -6.59
C PHE A 336 0.61 9.59 -7.09
N ALA A 337 1.79 9.90 -7.61
CA ALA A 337 2.05 11.19 -8.23
C ALA A 337 1.12 11.46 -9.42
N GLN A 338 0.89 10.47 -10.28
CA GLN A 338 -0.06 10.59 -11.39
C GLN A 338 -1.49 10.79 -10.91
N CYS A 339 -1.91 10.08 -9.84
CA CYS A 339 -3.23 10.29 -9.24
C CYS A 339 -3.40 11.74 -8.75
N ILE A 340 -2.37 12.31 -8.10
CA ILE A 340 -2.39 13.71 -7.65
C ILE A 340 -2.45 14.67 -8.83
N MET A 341 -1.57 14.52 -9.84
CA MET A 341 -1.49 15.40 -11.00
C MET A 341 -2.75 15.40 -11.85
N ASN A 342 -3.39 14.24 -11.99
CA ASN A 342 -4.58 14.07 -12.83
C ASN A 342 -5.90 14.20 -12.03
N HIS A 343 -5.84 14.53 -10.74
CA HIS A 343 -7.00 14.59 -9.85
C HIS A 343 -7.84 13.30 -9.84
N GLN A 344 -7.16 12.15 -9.99
CA GLN A 344 -7.80 10.84 -9.95
C GLN A 344 -7.60 10.21 -8.57
N PRO A 345 -8.57 9.42 -8.07
CA PRO A 345 -8.39 8.72 -6.80
C PRO A 345 -7.28 7.68 -6.92
N THR A 346 -6.51 7.51 -5.84
CA THR A 346 -5.54 6.43 -5.74
C THR A 346 -6.22 5.05 -5.71
N ARG A 347 -5.58 4.05 -6.30
CA ARG A 347 -6.06 2.64 -6.26
C ARG A 347 -5.87 1.97 -4.88
N VAL A 348 -5.14 2.58 -3.98
CA VAL A 348 -4.82 2.08 -2.63
C VAL A 348 -5.17 3.12 -1.56
N PRO A 349 -6.44 3.58 -1.49
CA PRO A 349 -6.85 4.61 -0.54
C PRO A 349 -6.74 4.14 0.90
N GLY A 350 -6.82 5.07 1.85
CA GLY A 350 -6.79 4.78 3.28
C GLY A 350 -7.84 3.77 3.74
N GLU A 351 -8.96 3.68 3.05
CA GLU A 351 -10.02 2.70 3.31
C GLU A 351 -9.53 1.25 3.10
N GLU A 352 -8.58 1.00 2.19
CA GLU A 352 -7.93 -0.32 2.05
C GLU A 352 -7.16 -0.67 3.33
N GLY A 353 -6.35 0.28 3.84
CA GLY A 353 -5.60 0.08 5.07
C GLY A 353 -6.49 -0.13 6.29
N LEU A 354 -7.61 0.59 6.37
CA LEU A 354 -8.60 0.40 7.44
C LEU A 354 -9.21 -1.01 7.40
N ARG A 355 -9.48 -1.56 6.20
CA ARG A 355 -9.99 -2.94 6.07
C ARG A 355 -8.98 -3.97 6.56
N ASP A 356 -7.72 -3.85 6.13
CA ASP A 356 -6.66 -4.75 6.59
C ASP A 356 -6.50 -4.72 8.11
N VAL A 357 -6.44 -3.52 8.71
CA VAL A 357 -6.31 -3.38 10.17
C VAL A 357 -7.50 -4.02 10.89
N LYS A 358 -8.72 -3.87 10.40
CA LYS A 358 -9.90 -4.53 10.98
C LYS A 358 -9.76 -6.06 10.95
N ILE A 359 -9.34 -6.62 9.83
CA ILE A 359 -9.19 -8.07 9.67
C ILE A 359 -8.06 -8.57 10.57
N MET A 360 -6.90 -7.88 10.62
CA MET A 360 -5.80 -8.25 11.51
C MET A 360 -6.21 -8.22 12.98
N MET A 361 -7.00 -7.22 13.41
CA MET A 361 -7.53 -7.18 14.79
C MET A 361 -8.47 -8.36 15.07
N ALA A 362 -9.30 -8.77 14.09
CA ALA A 362 -10.15 -9.95 14.23
C ALA A 362 -9.33 -11.27 14.26
N ILE A 363 -8.22 -11.34 13.52
CA ILE A 363 -7.28 -12.47 13.60
C ILE A 363 -6.69 -12.56 15.01
N TYR A 364 -6.21 -11.45 15.58
CA TYR A 364 -5.72 -11.42 16.97
C TYR A 364 -6.83 -11.74 17.99
N GLU A 365 -8.05 -11.29 17.76
CA GLU A 365 -9.19 -11.69 18.60
C GLU A 365 -9.43 -13.19 18.54
N SER A 366 -9.35 -13.80 17.36
CA SER A 366 -9.48 -15.26 17.19
C SER A 366 -8.39 -16.01 17.96
N VAL A 367 -7.13 -15.55 17.85
CA VAL A 367 -6.02 -16.12 18.64
C VAL A 367 -6.31 -16.05 20.14
N ARG A 368 -6.67 -14.87 20.64
CA ARG A 368 -6.90 -14.63 22.07
C ARG A 368 -8.07 -15.42 22.64
N THR A 369 -9.13 -15.63 21.83
CA THR A 369 -10.36 -16.30 22.30
C THR A 369 -10.44 -17.78 21.94
N GLY A 370 -9.58 -18.25 21.02
CA GLY A 370 -9.67 -19.61 20.44
C GLY A 370 -10.94 -19.83 19.63
N LYS A 371 -11.62 -18.75 19.21
CA LYS A 371 -12.89 -18.82 18.49
C LYS A 371 -12.79 -18.20 17.10
N THR A 372 -13.64 -18.66 16.21
CA THR A 372 -13.89 -17.99 14.94
C THR A 372 -14.54 -16.64 15.17
N VAL A 373 -14.09 -15.62 14.42
CA VAL A 373 -14.61 -14.24 14.47
C VAL A 373 -15.33 -13.92 13.17
N ASN A 374 -16.57 -13.42 13.27
CA ASN A 374 -17.33 -12.89 12.13
C ASN A 374 -16.95 -11.43 11.89
N LEU A 375 -16.80 -11.07 10.60
CA LEU A 375 -16.41 -9.74 10.14
C LEU A 375 -17.58 -8.92 9.57
N THR A 376 -18.79 -9.53 9.53
CA THR A 376 -20.04 -8.90 9.04
C THR A 376 -20.75 -8.14 10.16
#